data_8aab3cf16484ade3f48f826745240d6f
#
_entry.id   8aab3cf16484ade3f48f826745240d6f
#
_cell.length_a   1.000
_cell.length_b   1.000
_cell.length_c   1.000
_cell.angle_alpha   90.00
_cell.angle_beta   90.00
_cell.angle_gamma   90.00
#
_symmetry.space_group_name_H-M   'P 1'
#
loop_
_entity.id
_entity.type
_entity.pdbx_description
1 polymer ?
#
loop_
_entity_poly.entity_id
_entity_poly.type
_entity_poly.pdbx_seq_one_letter_code
_entity_poly.pdbx_strand_id
1 'polypeptide(L)'
;MSGRIEEWPEAFASKLMPAAEAAKLVQNGDTICIPTGALVPTVTTAIFARAGELSDVDVFASAPVTDPGWWQPGHPSFRMHIETFSTPASRAAISARQADFTSVPFTQRFKPGDERGAPVHNPDVALVALTPPDHLGFCSFGMGVWNGPGFAKRSRTVIAEMHASYPRTHGEGRLHVSEVDAFVEAGPLPERRAIPVADDYPMQLGAFVNELVRDGDTIQVGTGGLTNGLPA
;
A
#
# COMPACT_ATOMS: atom_id res chain seq x y z
N MET A 1 -8.04 -21.96 20.79
CA MET A 1 -8.40 -21.13 19.63
C MET A 1 -9.85 -20.59 19.66
N SER A 2 -10.76 -21.10 20.47
CA SER A 2 -12.17 -20.64 20.52
C SER A 2 -12.36 -19.26 21.17
N GLY A 3 -11.59 -18.88 22.18
CA GLY A 3 -11.74 -17.59 22.88
C GLY A 3 -11.46 -16.33 22.05
N ARG A 4 -10.66 -16.43 20.97
CA ARG A 4 -10.33 -15.27 20.12
C ARG A 4 -11.44 -14.82 19.18
N ILE A 5 -12.40 -15.68 18.90
CA ILE A 5 -13.48 -15.40 17.93
C ILE A 5 -14.63 -14.61 18.58
N GLU A 6 -14.85 -14.79 19.87
CA GLU A 6 -15.98 -14.14 20.58
C GLU A 6 -15.65 -12.71 21.06
N GLU A 7 -14.37 -12.38 21.23
CA GLU A 7 -13.89 -11.09 21.78
C GLU A 7 -13.47 -10.05 20.71
N TRP A 8 -13.47 -10.43 19.41
CA TRP A 8 -12.98 -9.52 18.37
C TRP A 8 -13.77 -8.21 18.21
N PRO A 9 -15.11 -8.14 18.45
CA PRO A 9 -15.83 -6.87 18.30
C PRO A 9 -15.36 -5.81 19.30
N GLU A 10 -15.09 -6.21 20.55
CA GLU A 10 -14.57 -5.30 21.57
C GLU A 10 -13.12 -4.90 21.28
N ALA A 11 -12.30 -5.85 20.86
CA ALA A 11 -10.93 -5.61 20.45
C ALA A 11 -10.86 -4.65 19.26
N PHE A 12 -11.75 -4.78 18.28
CA PHE A 12 -11.87 -3.85 17.16
C PHE A 12 -12.30 -2.47 17.63
N ALA A 13 -13.37 -2.38 18.42
CA ALA A 13 -13.90 -1.11 18.90
C ALA A 13 -12.86 -0.31 19.72
N SER A 14 -12.05 -1.01 20.53
CA SER A 14 -10.98 -0.39 21.33
C SER A 14 -9.83 0.19 20.49
N LYS A 15 -9.64 -0.30 19.26
CA LYS A 15 -8.57 0.14 18.34
C LYS A 15 -9.06 1.11 17.26
N LEU A 16 -10.37 1.32 17.15
CA LEU A 16 -10.94 2.29 16.23
C LEU A 16 -10.75 3.70 16.81
N MET A 17 -10.04 4.54 16.07
CA MET A 17 -9.67 5.87 16.53
C MET A 17 -9.56 6.89 15.40
N PRO A 18 -9.60 8.20 15.70
CA PRO A 18 -9.33 9.24 14.72
C PRO A 18 -7.90 9.12 14.17
N ALA A 19 -7.70 9.51 12.89
CA ALA A 19 -6.39 9.47 12.25
C ALA A 19 -5.30 10.23 13.00
N ALA A 20 -5.65 11.36 13.63
CA ALA A 20 -4.70 12.14 14.44
C ALA A 20 -4.19 11.37 15.68
N GLU A 21 -5.02 10.51 16.27
CA GLU A 21 -4.59 9.64 17.37
C GLU A 21 -3.74 8.48 16.88
N ALA A 22 -4.15 7.83 15.79
CA ALA A 22 -3.37 6.77 15.17
C ALA A 22 -1.99 7.26 14.71
N ALA A 23 -1.89 8.48 14.19
CA ALA A 23 -0.63 9.10 13.79
C ALA A 23 0.36 9.25 14.96
N LYS A 24 -0.10 9.34 16.21
CA LYS A 24 0.79 9.43 17.40
C LYS A 24 1.58 8.14 17.65
N LEU A 25 1.18 7.02 17.06
CA LEU A 25 1.92 5.76 17.15
C LEU A 25 3.24 5.79 16.35
N VAL A 26 3.38 6.74 15.42
CA VAL A 26 4.63 7.00 14.70
C VAL A 26 5.58 7.82 15.59
N GLN A 27 6.83 7.36 15.68
CA GLN A 27 7.88 7.93 16.51
C GLN A 27 9.04 8.47 15.67
N ASN A 28 9.90 9.28 16.28
CA ASN A 28 11.15 9.72 15.65
C ASN A 28 12.04 8.52 15.29
N GLY A 29 12.62 8.56 14.11
CA GLY A 29 13.48 7.50 13.61
C GLY A 29 12.75 6.26 13.08
N ASP A 30 11.42 6.24 13.11
CA ASP A 30 10.65 5.10 12.57
C ASP A 30 10.82 4.95 11.05
N THR A 31 10.79 3.71 10.62
CA THR A 31 10.64 3.33 9.21
C THR A 31 9.19 2.97 8.93
N ILE A 32 8.52 3.79 8.12
CA ILE A 32 7.14 3.56 7.66
C ILE A 32 7.16 2.84 6.33
N CYS A 33 6.34 1.80 6.16
CA CYS A 33 6.12 1.15 4.87
C CYS A 33 4.67 1.26 4.42
N ILE A 34 4.48 1.65 3.15
CA ILE A 34 3.19 1.74 2.45
C ILE A 34 3.22 0.76 1.29
N PRO A 35 2.51 -0.38 1.38
CA PRO A 35 2.50 -1.41 0.33
C PRO A 35 1.88 -0.94 -0.98
N THR A 36 2.21 -1.60 -2.07
CA THR A 36 1.54 -1.41 -3.36
C THR A 36 0.03 -1.68 -3.21
N GLY A 37 -0.78 -0.77 -3.71
CA GLY A 37 -2.25 -0.86 -3.66
C GLY A 37 -2.87 -0.43 -2.32
N ALA A 38 -2.06 -0.06 -1.32
CA ALA A 38 -2.59 0.52 -0.09
C ALA A 38 -2.91 2.01 -0.31
N LEU A 39 -4.18 2.33 -0.33
CA LEU A 39 -4.66 3.72 -0.34
C LEU A 39 -4.91 4.14 1.11
N VAL A 40 -4.04 4.98 1.66
CA VAL A 40 -4.06 5.41 3.06
C VAL A 40 -3.97 6.93 3.22
N PRO A 41 -4.74 7.71 2.41
CA PRO A 41 -4.60 9.15 2.39
C PRO A 41 -4.96 9.83 3.72
N THR A 42 -5.92 9.29 4.47
CA THR A 42 -6.36 9.86 5.74
C THR A 42 -5.25 9.75 6.80
N VAL A 43 -4.66 8.57 6.93
CA VAL A 43 -3.57 8.33 7.87
C VAL A 43 -2.30 9.07 7.48
N THR A 44 -1.92 9.04 6.19
CA THR A 44 -0.71 9.74 5.72
C THR A 44 -0.80 11.25 5.90
N THR A 45 -1.99 11.84 5.67
CA THR A 45 -2.23 13.27 5.94
C THR A 45 -2.08 13.59 7.43
N ALA A 46 -2.61 12.74 8.31
CA ALA A 46 -2.48 12.95 9.75
C ALA A 46 -1.03 12.82 10.25
N ILE A 47 -0.26 11.87 9.69
CA ILE A 47 1.19 11.75 9.99
C ILE A 47 1.94 12.98 9.49
N PHE A 48 1.64 13.45 8.27
CA PHE A 48 2.27 14.64 7.71
C PHE A 48 1.98 15.92 8.53
N ALA A 49 0.78 16.04 9.10
CA ALA A 49 0.44 17.15 9.96
C ALA A 49 1.35 17.25 11.20
N ARG A 50 2.06 16.18 11.55
CA ARG A 50 3.05 16.13 12.64
C ARG A 50 4.49 16.41 12.18
N ALA A 51 4.69 16.89 10.95
CA ALA A 51 6.03 17.14 10.39
C ALA A 51 6.92 18.05 11.27
N GLY A 52 6.32 18.99 12.02
CA GLY A 52 7.04 19.85 12.98
C GLY A 52 7.44 19.16 14.29
N GLU A 53 6.88 17.98 14.58
CA GLU A 53 7.12 17.19 15.80
C GLU A 53 8.04 16.01 15.55
N LEU A 54 8.01 15.46 14.33
CA LEU A 54 8.75 14.26 13.94
C LEU A 54 10.12 14.60 13.36
N SER A 55 11.07 13.68 13.53
CA SER A 55 12.41 13.76 12.95
C SER A 55 12.89 12.39 12.49
N ASP A 56 13.68 12.39 11.43
CA ASP A 56 14.37 11.19 10.93
C ASP A 56 13.46 10.01 10.55
N VAL A 57 12.25 10.26 10.07
CA VAL A 57 11.32 9.22 9.66
C VAL A 57 11.59 8.83 8.21
N ASP A 58 11.90 7.55 7.97
CA ASP A 58 12.03 6.98 6.64
C ASP A 58 10.67 6.45 6.15
N VAL A 59 10.26 6.84 4.93
CA VAL A 59 8.99 6.40 4.34
C VAL A 59 9.24 5.65 3.05
N PHE A 60 9.02 4.35 3.08
CA PHE A 60 9.09 3.47 1.91
C PHE A 60 7.70 3.30 1.33
N ALA A 61 7.48 3.87 0.14
CA ALA A 61 6.19 3.82 -0.52
C ALA A 61 6.29 3.11 -1.87
N SER A 62 5.51 2.05 -2.05
CA SER A 62 5.44 1.31 -3.31
C SER A 62 4.31 1.86 -4.18
N ALA A 63 4.65 2.42 -5.34
CA ALA A 63 3.70 3.01 -6.29
C ALA A 63 2.73 4.04 -5.66
N PRO A 64 3.23 5.06 -4.95
CA PRO A 64 2.38 6.00 -4.24
C PRO A 64 1.51 6.80 -5.20
N VAL A 65 0.21 6.83 -4.93
CA VAL A 65 -0.80 7.52 -5.75
C VAL A 65 -1.26 8.85 -5.14
N THR A 66 -0.95 9.05 -3.87
CA THR A 66 -1.27 10.27 -3.14
C THR A 66 -0.01 10.88 -2.53
N ASP A 67 0.03 12.21 -2.43
CA ASP A 67 1.07 12.96 -1.77
C ASP A 67 0.43 13.83 -0.67
N PRO A 68 0.64 13.53 0.61
CA PRO A 68 0.17 14.40 1.69
C PRO A 68 1.05 15.65 1.89
N GLY A 69 2.11 15.82 1.10
CA GLY A 69 3.05 16.95 1.18
C GLY A 69 4.50 16.57 1.53
N TRP A 70 4.81 15.30 1.76
CA TRP A 70 6.16 14.87 2.20
C TRP A 70 7.26 14.91 1.10
N TRP A 71 6.90 15.11 -0.17
CA TRP A 71 7.85 15.31 -1.29
C TRP A 71 8.19 16.79 -1.49
N GLN A 72 7.71 17.66 -0.63
CA GLN A 72 8.00 19.08 -0.73
C GLN A 72 9.44 19.37 -0.25
N PRO A 73 10.17 20.28 -0.90
CA PRO A 73 11.49 20.68 -0.44
C PRO A 73 11.42 21.22 0.98
N GLY A 74 12.36 20.82 1.82
CA GLY A 74 12.50 21.39 3.16
C GLY A 74 11.66 20.72 4.25
N HIS A 75 11.17 19.50 4.02
CA HIS A 75 10.65 18.67 5.08
C HIS A 75 11.75 17.75 5.64
N PRO A 76 12.53 18.20 6.63
CA PRO A 76 13.60 17.39 7.20
C PRO A 76 13.09 16.20 8.00
N SER A 77 11.79 16.19 8.32
CA SER A 77 11.18 15.14 9.13
C SER A 77 11.04 13.80 8.41
N PHE A 78 10.91 13.81 7.08
CA PHE A 78 10.64 12.62 6.28
C PHE A 78 11.66 12.45 5.17
N ARG A 79 12.26 11.26 5.08
CA ARG A 79 13.04 10.81 3.92
C ARG A 79 12.20 9.85 3.11
N MET A 80 11.95 10.19 1.84
CA MET A 80 11.07 9.42 0.97
C MET A 80 11.85 8.46 0.11
N HIS A 81 11.50 7.18 0.17
CA HIS A 81 12.03 6.10 -0.64
C HIS A 81 10.90 5.49 -1.47
N ILE A 82 11.00 5.62 -2.79
CA ILE A 82 10.05 5.03 -3.71
C ILE A 82 10.52 3.64 -4.10
N GLU A 83 9.70 2.63 -3.84
CA GLU A 83 10.00 1.24 -4.15
C GLU A 83 9.21 0.75 -5.37
N THR A 84 9.82 -0.16 -6.11
CA THR A 84 9.21 -0.99 -7.17
C THR A 84 8.66 -0.22 -8.35
N PHE A 85 7.67 0.66 -8.15
CA PHE A 85 7.04 1.43 -9.22
C PHE A 85 7.01 2.92 -8.90
N SER A 86 7.40 3.73 -9.88
CA SER A 86 7.22 5.18 -9.81
C SER A 86 5.92 5.59 -10.49
N THR A 87 5.18 6.49 -9.85
CA THR A 87 4.02 7.18 -10.42
C THR A 87 4.45 8.51 -11.06
N PRO A 88 3.60 9.21 -11.81
CA PRO A 88 3.94 10.54 -12.32
C PRO A 88 4.39 11.50 -11.21
N ALA A 89 3.72 11.51 -10.06
CA ALA A 89 4.06 12.36 -8.92
C ALA A 89 5.42 11.99 -8.32
N SER A 90 5.68 10.71 -8.06
CA SER A 90 6.96 10.25 -7.50
C SER A 90 8.13 10.46 -8.47
N ARG A 91 7.91 10.33 -9.78
CA ARG A 91 8.96 10.63 -10.78
C ARG A 91 9.42 12.09 -10.72
N ALA A 92 8.49 13.02 -10.55
CA ALA A 92 8.83 14.43 -10.39
C ALA A 92 9.70 14.65 -9.15
N ALA A 93 9.33 14.04 -8.02
CA ALA A 93 10.09 14.12 -6.76
C ALA A 93 11.49 13.50 -6.90
N ILE A 94 11.62 12.33 -7.52
CA ILE A 94 12.92 11.67 -7.78
C ILE A 94 13.79 12.58 -8.69
N SER A 95 13.23 13.12 -9.76
CA SER A 95 13.95 14.03 -10.67
C SER A 95 14.42 15.31 -9.97
N ALA A 96 13.63 15.80 -9.02
CA ALA A 96 13.97 16.97 -8.18
C ALA A 96 14.89 16.63 -7.01
N ARG A 97 15.32 15.37 -6.84
CA ARG A 97 16.12 14.86 -5.72
C ARG A 97 15.46 15.06 -4.35
N GLN A 98 14.14 14.95 -4.30
CA GLN A 98 13.31 15.03 -3.10
C GLN A 98 12.91 13.66 -2.58
N ALA A 99 13.13 12.62 -3.36
CA ALA A 99 12.90 11.24 -3.01
C ALA A 99 13.95 10.34 -3.65
N ASP A 100 14.33 9.27 -2.96
CA ASP A 100 15.19 8.22 -3.49
C ASP A 100 14.34 7.14 -4.18
N PHE A 101 14.97 6.42 -5.12
CA PHE A 101 14.35 5.25 -5.74
C PHE A 101 15.11 3.99 -5.36
N THR A 102 14.40 3.05 -4.73
CA THR A 102 14.95 1.75 -4.36
C THR A 102 14.42 0.67 -5.29
N SER A 103 15.31 0.15 -6.13
CA SER A 103 14.97 -0.97 -7.01
C SER A 103 14.99 -2.27 -6.23
N VAL A 104 13.82 -2.75 -5.84
CA VAL A 104 13.66 -4.01 -5.14
C VAL A 104 12.57 -4.87 -5.80
N PRO A 105 12.89 -6.06 -6.30
CA PRO A 105 11.87 -7.00 -6.78
C PRO A 105 10.97 -7.48 -5.63
N PHE A 106 9.68 -7.66 -5.90
CA PHE A 106 8.73 -8.16 -4.89
C PHE A 106 9.19 -9.44 -4.20
N THR A 107 9.76 -10.36 -4.97
CA THR A 107 10.23 -11.66 -4.48
C THR A 107 11.41 -11.57 -3.52
N GLN A 108 12.14 -10.46 -3.52
CA GLN A 108 13.34 -10.27 -2.70
C GLN A 108 13.10 -9.36 -1.48
N ARG A 109 11.95 -8.67 -1.41
CA ARG A 109 11.70 -7.67 -0.37
C ARG A 109 11.83 -8.21 1.06
N PHE A 110 11.51 -9.48 1.27
CA PHE A 110 11.51 -10.13 2.58
C PHE A 110 12.51 -11.27 2.72
N LYS A 111 13.39 -11.46 1.74
CA LYS A 111 14.44 -12.47 1.86
C LYS A 111 15.51 -12.00 2.84
N PRO A 112 15.92 -12.85 3.79
CA PRO A 112 17.05 -12.54 4.68
C PRO A 112 18.33 -12.44 3.83
N GLY A 113 19.05 -11.33 3.99
CA GLY A 113 20.29 -11.11 3.25
C GLY A 113 20.02 -11.06 1.76
N ASP A 114 19.53 -9.95 1.28
CA ASP A 114 19.47 -9.72 -0.15
C ASP A 114 20.88 -9.94 -0.71
N GLU A 115 20.95 -10.44 -1.93
CA GLU A 115 22.21 -10.77 -2.62
C GLU A 115 23.18 -9.57 -2.71
N ARG A 116 22.71 -8.37 -2.42
CA ARG A 116 23.48 -7.12 -2.35
C ARG A 116 24.10 -6.88 -0.98
N GLY A 117 23.90 -7.77 0.00
CA GLY A 117 24.41 -7.64 1.35
C GLY A 117 23.77 -6.53 2.19
N ALA A 118 22.70 -5.92 1.70
CA ALA A 118 21.95 -4.94 2.46
C ALA A 118 21.04 -5.64 3.49
N PRO A 119 21.01 -5.20 4.75
CA PRO A 119 20.07 -5.74 5.71
C PRO A 119 18.64 -5.45 5.23
N VAL A 120 17.77 -6.46 5.30
CA VAL A 120 16.33 -6.26 5.11
C VAL A 120 15.83 -5.48 6.32
N HIS A 121 15.57 -4.21 6.16
CA HIS A 121 14.95 -3.42 7.20
C HIS A 121 13.48 -3.85 7.36
N ASN A 122 13.17 -4.43 8.51
CA ASN A 122 11.78 -4.59 8.90
C ASN A 122 11.21 -3.21 9.18
N PRO A 123 10.02 -2.89 8.70
CA PRO A 123 9.42 -1.60 9.02
C PRO A 123 9.04 -1.54 10.50
N ASP A 124 9.14 -0.35 11.08
CA ASP A 124 8.60 -0.09 12.41
C ASP A 124 7.08 0.05 12.33
N VAL A 125 6.60 0.71 11.29
CA VAL A 125 5.17 0.99 11.08
C VAL A 125 4.75 0.55 9.68
N ALA A 126 3.72 -0.30 9.59
CA ALA A 126 3.02 -0.59 8.34
C ALA A 126 1.73 0.22 8.27
N LEU A 127 1.58 1.00 7.19
CA LEU A 127 0.32 1.65 6.85
C LEU A 127 -0.39 0.80 5.81
N VAL A 128 -1.50 0.19 6.17
CA VAL A 128 -2.23 -0.74 5.30
C VAL A 128 -3.66 -0.29 5.06
N ALA A 129 -4.18 -0.58 3.88
CA ALA A 129 -5.58 -0.38 3.56
C ALA A 129 -6.31 -1.73 3.68
N LEU A 130 -7.38 -1.77 4.46
CA LEU A 130 -8.13 -2.99 4.75
C LEU A 130 -9.63 -2.78 4.54
N THR A 131 -10.36 -3.87 4.27
CA THR A 131 -11.83 -3.86 4.42
C THR A 131 -12.21 -3.83 5.89
N PRO A 132 -13.42 -3.41 6.26
CA PRO A 132 -13.97 -3.69 7.59
C PRO A 132 -13.88 -5.18 7.94
N PRO A 133 -13.83 -5.57 9.23
CA PRO A 133 -13.78 -6.97 9.62
C PRO A 133 -15.05 -7.74 9.19
N ASP A 134 -14.90 -9.01 8.91
CA ASP A 134 -16.01 -9.95 8.70
C ASP A 134 -16.54 -10.49 10.06
N HIS A 135 -17.51 -11.42 9.99
CA HIS A 135 -18.12 -12.03 11.17
C HIS A 135 -17.13 -12.84 12.04
N LEU A 136 -15.94 -13.11 11.54
CA LEU A 136 -14.85 -13.79 12.28
C LEU A 136 -13.74 -12.83 12.69
N GLY A 137 -13.86 -11.52 12.44
CA GLY A 137 -12.86 -10.51 12.76
C GLY A 137 -11.72 -10.40 11.74
N PHE A 138 -11.84 -11.00 10.55
CA PHE A 138 -10.83 -10.87 9.50
C PHE A 138 -11.12 -9.70 8.56
N CYS A 139 -10.11 -8.89 8.34
CA CYS A 139 -10.07 -7.84 7.33
C CYS A 139 -9.33 -8.34 6.09
N SER A 140 -9.72 -7.91 4.89
CA SER A 140 -9.03 -8.22 3.64
C SER A 140 -8.15 -7.05 3.20
N PHE A 141 -6.96 -7.33 2.69
CA PHE A 141 -6.11 -6.34 2.05
C PHE A 141 -6.67 -5.84 0.70
N GLY A 142 -7.70 -6.51 0.16
CA GLY A 142 -8.29 -6.12 -1.12
C GLY A 142 -7.23 -6.02 -2.22
N MET A 143 -7.02 -4.81 -2.75
CA MET A 143 -6.01 -4.53 -3.78
C MET A 143 -4.58 -4.50 -3.24
N GLY A 144 -4.38 -4.38 -1.94
CA GLY A 144 -3.07 -4.26 -1.27
C GLY A 144 -2.40 -5.60 -0.92
N VAL A 145 -2.81 -6.72 -1.52
CA VAL A 145 -2.32 -8.07 -1.19
C VAL A 145 -0.85 -8.32 -1.53
N TRP A 146 -0.23 -7.52 -2.39
CA TRP A 146 1.14 -7.77 -2.89
C TRP A 146 2.16 -7.96 -1.76
N ASN A 147 2.52 -6.87 -1.09
CA ASN A 147 3.46 -6.87 0.04
C ASN A 147 2.77 -6.59 1.38
N GLY A 148 1.49 -6.21 1.36
CA GLY A 148 0.74 -5.79 2.55
C GLY A 148 0.82 -6.78 3.71
N PRO A 149 0.47 -8.07 3.52
CA PRO A 149 0.59 -9.07 4.57
C PRO A 149 2.01 -9.24 5.10
N GLY A 150 3.00 -9.15 4.21
CA GLY A 150 4.41 -9.29 4.56
C GLY A 150 4.91 -8.13 5.43
N PHE A 151 4.53 -6.89 5.13
CA PHE A 151 4.84 -5.73 5.95
C PHE A 151 4.11 -5.77 7.29
N ALA A 152 2.80 -6.03 7.30
CA ALA A 152 2.02 -6.10 8.53
C ALA A 152 2.61 -7.11 9.55
N LYS A 153 3.01 -8.30 9.08
CA LYS A 153 3.58 -9.35 9.95
C LYS A 153 4.96 -9.01 10.51
N ARG A 154 5.66 -8.04 9.94
CA ARG A 154 7.05 -7.69 10.32
C ARG A 154 7.17 -6.35 11.02
N SER A 155 6.12 -5.57 11.03
CA SER A 155 6.09 -4.26 11.68
C SER A 155 5.82 -4.39 13.17
N ARG A 156 6.40 -3.50 13.93
CA ARG A 156 6.07 -3.28 15.34
C ARG A 156 4.66 -2.74 15.52
N THR A 157 4.23 -1.89 14.59
CA THR A 157 2.95 -1.20 14.63
C THR A 157 2.25 -1.32 13.28
N VAL A 158 0.98 -1.72 13.29
CA VAL A 158 0.13 -1.80 12.09
C VAL A 158 -1.02 -0.82 12.23
N ILE A 159 -1.04 0.19 11.36
CA ILE A 159 -2.13 1.17 11.28
C ILE A 159 -2.93 0.88 10.01
N ALA A 160 -4.21 0.58 10.16
CA ALA A 160 -5.09 0.22 9.07
C ALA A 160 -6.10 1.34 8.77
N GLU A 161 -6.10 1.82 7.52
CA GLU A 161 -7.18 2.66 7.00
C GLU A 161 -8.25 1.75 6.38
N MET A 162 -9.50 1.85 6.86
CA MET A 162 -10.58 0.96 6.47
C MET A 162 -11.40 1.52 5.32
N HIS A 163 -11.54 0.72 4.28
CA HIS A 163 -12.32 1.06 3.08
C HIS A 163 -13.45 0.06 2.87
N ALA A 164 -14.68 0.46 3.12
CA ALA A 164 -15.85 -0.37 2.90
C ALA A 164 -16.06 -0.76 1.41
N SER A 165 -15.51 0.04 0.50
CA SER A 165 -15.59 -0.20 -0.95
C SER A 165 -14.49 -1.12 -1.50
N TYR A 166 -13.52 -1.53 -0.67
CA TYR A 166 -12.49 -2.47 -1.11
C TYR A 166 -13.08 -3.86 -1.37
N PRO A 167 -12.66 -4.55 -2.44
CA PRO A 167 -13.09 -5.92 -2.67
C PRO A 167 -12.48 -6.84 -1.60
N ARG A 168 -13.27 -7.80 -1.12
CA ARG A 168 -12.74 -8.89 -0.32
C ARG A 168 -12.09 -9.92 -1.23
N THR A 169 -10.82 -10.19 -0.99
CA THR A 169 -10.08 -11.24 -1.69
C THR A 169 -9.97 -12.48 -0.81
N HIS A 170 -9.90 -13.65 -1.44
CA HIS A 170 -9.71 -14.93 -0.76
C HIS A 170 -8.22 -15.26 -0.59
N GLY A 171 -7.92 -16.33 0.15
CA GLY A 171 -6.57 -16.81 0.40
C GLY A 171 -5.88 -16.11 1.57
N GLU A 172 -4.57 -15.94 1.48
CA GLU A 172 -3.73 -15.43 2.57
C GLU A 172 -3.75 -13.89 2.72
N GLY A 173 -4.48 -13.20 1.84
CA GLY A 173 -4.60 -11.74 1.84
C GLY A 173 -5.53 -11.20 2.93
N ARG A 174 -5.47 -11.75 4.14
CA ARG A 174 -6.31 -11.37 5.30
C ARG A 174 -5.48 -11.12 6.53
N LEU A 175 -6.00 -10.25 7.40
CA LEU A 175 -5.42 -9.92 8.70
C LEU A 175 -6.54 -9.93 9.74
N HIS A 176 -6.31 -10.56 10.87
CA HIS A 176 -7.27 -10.54 11.96
C HIS A 176 -7.14 -9.23 12.78
N VAL A 177 -8.24 -8.74 13.36
CA VAL A 177 -8.25 -7.49 14.15
C VAL A 177 -7.24 -7.50 15.32
N SER A 178 -6.86 -8.67 15.82
CA SER A 178 -5.84 -8.79 16.87
C SER A 178 -4.43 -8.42 16.40
N GLU A 179 -4.18 -8.45 15.10
CA GLU A 179 -2.88 -8.18 14.47
C GLU A 179 -2.74 -6.71 14.01
N VAL A 180 -3.72 -5.86 14.29
CA VAL A 180 -3.75 -4.44 13.97
C VAL A 180 -3.71 -3.64 15.27
N ASP A 181 -2.94 -2.56 15.31
CA ASP A 181 -2.81 -1.71 16.50
C ASP A 181 -3.77 -0.53 16.48
N ALA A 182 -4.07 0.01 15.31
CA ALA A 182 -5.03 1.10 15.15
C ALA A 182 -5.85 0.94 13.86
N PHE A 183 -7.14 1.16 13.96
CA PHE A 183 -8.05 1.28 12.83
C PHE A 183 -8.50 2.73 12.66
N VAL A 184 -8.48 3.22 11.43
CA VAL A 184 -8.93 4.54 11.05
C VAL A 184 -9.98 4.39 9.95
N GLU A 185 -11.12 5.06 10.09
CA GLU A 185 -12.09 5.11 9.00
C GLU A 185 -11.52 5.93 7.84
N ALA A 186 -11.60 5.37 6.63
CA ALA A 186 -11.16 6.05 5.44
C ALA A 186 -12.01 7.29 5.17
N GLY A 187 -11.34 8.39 4.84
CA GLY A 187 -11.97 9.52 4.17
C GLY A 187 -12.37 9.17 2.72
N PRO A 188 -12.89 10.15 1.98
CA PRO A 188 -13.20 9.95 0.57
C PRO A 188 -11.94 9.52 -0.21
N LEU A 189 -12.06 8.46 -0.99
CA LEU A 189 -11.00 8.03 -1.89
C LEU A 189 -10.82 9.05 -3.02
N PRO A 190 -9.58 9.21 -3.53
CA PRO A 190 -9.35 9.98 -4.74
C PRO A 190 -10.24 9.44 -5.88
N GLU A 191 -10.78 10.32 -6.69
CA GLU A 191 -11.51 9.91 -7.88
C GLU A 191 -10.70 8.94 -8.71
N ARG A 192 -11.32 7.83 -9.10
CA ARG A 192 -10.72 6.90 -10.05
C ARG A 192 -10.49 7.65 -11.36
N ARG A 193 -9.24 7.72 -11.79
CA ARG A 193 -8.98 8.09 -13.19
C ARG A 193 -9.67 7.05 -14.07
N ALA A 194 -10.47 7.51 -15.01
CA ALA A 194 -10.99 6.64 -16.05
C ALA A 194 -9.78 5.93 -16.72
N ILE A 195 -9.91 4.63 -16.94
CA ILE A 195 -8.94 3.90 -17.77
C ILE A 195 -8.98 4.58 -19.13
N PRO A 196 -7.86 5.16 -19.63
CA PRO A 196 -7.88 5.77 -20.95
C PRO A 196 -8.37 4.74 -21.97
N VAL A 197 -9.26 5.15 -22.85
CA VAL A 197 -9.60 4.32 -24.02
C VAL A 197 -8.28 4.05 -24.74
N ALA A 198 -8.05 2.79 -25.10
CA ALA A 198 -6.82 2.43 -25.79
C ALA A 198 -6.73 3.20 -27.12
N ASP A 199 -5.57 3.80 -27.38
CA ASP A 199 -5.24 4.40 -28.65
C ASP A 199 -5.23 3.35 -29.77
N ASP A 200 -5.20 3.78 -31.04
CA ASP A 200 -5.18 2.88 -32.19
C ASP A 200 -4.09 1.81 -32.11
N TYR A 201 -2.90 2.17 -31.60
CA TYR A 201 -1.77 1.24 -31.54
C TYR A 201 -2.00 0.08 -30.54
N PRO A 202 -2.41 0.29 -29.28
CA PRO A 202 -2.79 -0.79 -28.37
C PRO A 202 -3.94 -1.64 -28.92
N MET A 203 -4.91 -1.07 -29.61
CA MET A 203 -6.03 -1.80 -30.22
C MET A 203 -5.53 -2.73 -31.35
N GLN A 204 -4.65 -2.25 -32.24
CA GLN A 204 -4.04 -3.08 -33.27
C GLN A 204 -3.20 -4.22 -32.67
N LEU A 205 -2.42 -3.92 -31.62
CA LEU A 205 -1.65 -4.94 -30.92
C LEU A 205 -2.55 -6.00 -30.30
N GLY A 206 -3.66 -5.57 -29.67
CA GLY A 206 -4.67 -6.46 -29.11
C GLY A 206 -5.25 -7.41 -30.16
N ALA A 207 -5.56 -6.92 -31.35
CA ALA A 207 -6.06 -7.73 -32.46
C ALA A 207 -5.06 -8.84 -32.85
N PHE A 208 -3.77 -8.54 -32.97
CA PHE A 208 -2.75 -9.56 -33.26
C PHE A 208 -2.61 -10.60 -32.14
N VAL A 209 -2.67 -10.17 -30.88
CA VAL A 209 -2.60 -11.11 -29.75
C VAL A 209 -3.83 -12.01 -29.72
N ASN A 210 -5.02 -11.46 -29.98
CA ASN A 210 -6.26 -12.24 -30.02
C ASN A 210 -6.27 -13.34 -31.09
N GLU A 211 -5.54 -13.17 -32.20
CA GLU A 211 -5.34 -14.23 -33.19
C GLU A 211 -4.57 -15.44 -32.63
N LEU A 212 -3.78 -15.25 -31.59
CA LEU A 212 -2.97 -16.30 -30.97
C LEU A 212 -3.68 -17.00 -29.80
N VAL A 213 -4.69 -16.35 -29.21
CA VAL A 213 -5.45 -16.87 -28.06
C VAL A 213 -6.56 -17.80 -28.55
N ARG A 214 -6.72 -18.96 -27.90
CA ARG A 214 -7.73 -19.97 -28.21
C ARG A 214 -8.66 -20.20 -27.03
N ASP A 215 -9.85 -20.72 -27.28
CA ASP A 215 -10.77 -21.13 -26.25
C ASP A 215 -10.10 -22.11 -25.28
N GLY A 216 -10.17 -21.85 -24.00
CA GLY A 216 -9.53 -22.63 -22.95
C GLY A 216 -8.11 -22.25 -22.59
N ASP A 217 -7.51 -21.29 -23.28
CA ASP A 217 -6.19 -20.78 -22.91
C ASP A 217 -6.24 -19.96 -21.60
N THR A 218 -5.14 -20.00 -20.88
CA THR A 218 -4.90 -19.12 -19.72
C THR A 218 -3.97 -18.01 -20.13
N ILE A 219 -4.43 -16.77 -20.02
CA ILE A 219 -3.62 -15.58 -20.32
C ILE A 219 -3.29 -14.80 -19.07
N GLN A 220 -2.12 -14.15 -19.05
CA GLN A 220 -1.75 -13.16 -18.04
C GLN A 220 -1.63 -11.80 -18.69
N VAL A 221 -2.40 -10.83 -18.18
CA VAL A 221 -2.37 -9.44 -18.64
C VAL A 221 -1.61 -8.61 -17.64
N GLY A 222 -0.53 -7.96 -18.08
CA GLY A 222 0.27 -7.05 -17.26
C GLY A 222 -0.36 -5.65 -17.16
N THR A 223 0.11 -4.87 -16.18
CA THR A 223 -0.22 -3.44 -16.08
C THR A 223 0.61 -2.63 -17.08
N GLY A 224 0.00 -2.12 -18.12
CA GLY A 224 0.69 -1.28 -19.11
C GLY A 224 -0.25 -0.77 -20.18
N GLY A 225 0.06 0.35 -20.80
CA GLY A 225 -0.77 0.96 -21.84
C GLY A 225 -1.02 0.04 -23.04
N LEU A 226 -0.03 -0.78 -23.40
CA LEU A 226 -0.15 -1.71 -24.55
C LEU A 226 -1.16 -2.83 -24.32
N THR A 227 -1.31 -3.27 -23.09
CA THR A 227 -2.24 -4.36 -22.74
C THR A 227 -3.70 -3.91 -22.63
N ASN A 228 -3.96 -2.61 -22.65
CA ASN A 228 -5.32 -2.07 -22.59
C ASN A 228 -6.15 -2.39 -23.84
N GLY A 229 -5.53 -2.77 -24.93
CA GLY A 229 -6.22 -3.23 -26.17
C GLY A 229 -6.64 -4.71 -26.17
N LEU A 230 -6.17 -5.53 -25.21
CA LEU A 230 -6.47 -6.96 -25.16
C LEU A 230 -7.92 -7.32 -24.82
N PRO A 231 -8.62 -6.58 -23.94
CA PRO A 231 -10.01 -6.87 -23.57
C PRO A 231 -11.07 -6.35 -24.56
N ALA A 232 -10.66 -5.74 -25.65
CA ALA A 232 -11.57 -5.07 -26.60
C ALA A 232 -12.16 -6.02 -27.62
#